data_db511907a492e81fbe0477741a2ede18
#
_entry.id   db511907a492e81fbe0477741a2ede18
#
_cell.length_a   1.000
_cell.length_b   1.000
_cell.length_c   1.000
_cell.angle_alpha   90.00
_cell.angle_beta   90.00
_cell.angle_gamma   90.00
#
_symmetry.space_group_name_H-M   'P 1'
#
loop_
_entity.id
_entity.type
_entity.pdbx_description
1 polymer ?
#
loop_
_entity_poly.entity_id
_entity_poly.type
_entity_poly.pdbx_seq_one_letter_code
_entity_poly.pdbx_strand_id
1 'polypeptide(L)'
;MRYIVVLLSFAALLAACTTRPSCEESVLVDEGLVGHWEIYQRTDTVTMLPAFLQGEDLIITDDSLCGDLQGLWEYRASNSENGGEFTLDTALQEIIFFTPTYSFRWDYIVVDYDNLVFEYNNGGLDIRELWRRK
;
A
#
# COMPACT_ATOMS: atom_id res chain seq x y z
N MET A 1 50.98 0.74 32.23
CA MET A 1 50.07 -0.28 31.63
C MET A 1 48.66 -0.19 32.20
N ARG A 2 48.02 0.97 32.19
CA ARG A 2 46.65 1.10 32.75
C ARG A 2 45.66 1.85 31.81
N TYR A 3 46.07 2.13 30.58
CA TYR A 3 45.27 2.94 29.64
C TYR A 3 44.80 2.19 28.37
N ILE A 4 45.08 0.89 28.25
CA ILE A 4 44.71 0.12 27.05
C ILE A 4 43.35 -0.57 27.19
N VAL A 5 42.80 -0.71 28.39
CA VAL A 5 41.53 -1.45 28.63
C VAL A 5 40.27 -0.59 28.39
N VAL A 6 40.43 0.73 28.40
CA VAL A 6 39.23 1.63 28.26
C VAL A 6 38.85 1.89 26.80
N LEU A 7 39.75 1.66 25.84
CA LEU A 7 39.47 1.92 24.41
C LEU A 7 38.76 0.77 23.67
N LEU A 8 38.70 -0.43 24.25
CA LEU A 8 38.03 -1.58 23.66
C LEU A 8 36.55 -1.67 24.00
N SER A 9 36.11 -0.92 25.01
CA SER A 9 34.67 -0.92 25.42
C SER A 9 33.79 0.06 24.64
N PHE A 10 34.39 0.96 23.84
CA PHE A 10 33.63 1.97 23.10
C PHE A 10 33.32 1.56 21.65
N ALA A 11 34.01 0.52 21.13
CA ALA A 11 33.75 0.04 19.77
C ALA A 11 32.62 -0.97 19.65
N ALA A 12 32.06 -1.47 20.78
CA ALA A 12 31.00 -2.46 20.77
C ALA A 12 29.59 -1.85 20.78
N LEU A 13 29.47 -0.53 20.91
CA LEU A 13 28.17 0.17 21.01
C LEU A 13 27.67 0.78 19.69
N LEU A 14 28.42 0.66 18.59
CA LEU A 14 28.03 1.23 17.29
C LEU A 14 27.51 0.20 16.28
N ALA A 15 27.36 -1.05 16.68
CA ALA A 15 26.75 -2.09 15.86
C ALA A 15 25.28 -2.40 16.29
N ALA A 16 24.56 -1.40 16.78
CA ALA A 16 23.12 -1.44 16.72
C ALA A 16 22.74 -1.21 15.25
N CYS A 17 22.87 -2.27 14.44
CA CYS A 17 22.25 -2.34 13.14
C CYS A 17 20.78 -1.97 13.32
N THR A 18 20.39 -0.83 12.78
CA THR A 18 19.01 -0.51 12.48
C THR A 18 18.53 -1.43 11.36
N THR A 19 18.38 -2.71 11.66
CA THR A 19 17.53 -3.57 10.85
C THR A 19 16.13 -3.01 11.07
N ARG A 20 15.62 -2.31 10.06
CA ARG A 20 14.18 -2.01 10.00
C ARG A 20 13.50 -3.38 10.16
N PRO A 21 12.58 -3.53 11.12
CA PRO A 21 11.82 -4.76 11.21
C PRO A 21 11.14 -4.98 9.85
N SER A 22 11.41 -6.11 9.20
CA SER A 22 10.64 -6.52 8.05
C SER A 22 9.25 -6.84 8.57
N CYS A 23 8.23 -6.19 8.05
CA CYS A 23 6.83 -6.47 8.40
C CYS A 23 6.35 -7.76 7.73
N GLU A 24 7.09 -8.86 7.84
CA GLU A 24 6.73 -10.15 7.26
C GLU A 24 5.48 -10.78 7.91
N GLU A 25 5.16 -10.38 9.13
CA GLU A 25 3.98 -10.82 9.88
C GLU A 25 3.00 -9.64 10.10
N SER A 26 2.88 -8.74 9.14
CA SER A 26 1.97 -7.62 9.27
C SER A 26 0.53 -8.02 8.95
N VAL A 27 -0.43 -7.39 9.63
CA VAL A 27 -1.86 -7.55 9.35
C VAL A 27 -2.18 -7.18 7.90
N LEU A 28 -1.51 -6.17 7.34
CA LEU A 28 -1.70 -5.73 5.95
C LEU A 28 -1.23 -6.77 4.93
N VAL A 29 -0.18 -7.52 5.24
CA VAL A 29 0.27 -8.66 4.41
C VAL A 29 -0.76 -9.77 4.43
N ASP A 30 -1.32 -10.09 5.61
CA ASP A 30 -2.37 -11.10 5.77
C ASP A 30 -3.65 -10.71 5.01
N GLU A 31 -3.98 -9.42 4.93
CA GLU A 31 -5.09 -8.92 4.10
C GLU A 31 -4.81 -9.01 2.58
N GLY A 32 -3.59 -9.34 2.16
CA GLY A 32 -3.24 -9.56 0.77
C GLY A 32 -3.13 -8.28 -0.07
N LEU A 33 -3.16 -7.10 0.55
CA LEU A 33 -3.14 -5.80 -0.14
C LEU A 33 -1.73 -5.29 -0.44
N VAL A 34 -0.75 -5.62 0.40
CA VAL A 34 0.64 -5.17 0.21
C VAL A 34 1.20 -5.75 -1.08
N GLY A 35 1.67 -4.88 -1.96
CA GLY A 35 2.25 -5.28 -3.24
C GLY A 35 2.31 -4.17 -4.28
N HIS A 36 2.79 -4.55 -5.43
CA HIS A 36 2.79 -3.72 -6.63
C HIS A 36 1.70 -4.23 -7.57
N TRP A 37 0.73 -3.37 -7.86
CA TRP A 37 -0.46 -3.67 -8.62
C TRP A 37 -0.48 -2.87 -9.91
N GLU A 38 -0.91 -3.49 -11.01
CA GLU A 38 -1.14 -2.85 -12.30
C GLU A 38 -2.62 -2.97 -12.66
N ILE A 39 -3.25 -1.83 -13.01
CA ILE A 39 -4.62 -1.86 -13.50
C ILE A 39 -4.68 -2.53 -14.86
N TYR A 40 -5.67 -3.37 -15.09
CA TYR A 40 -5.88 -3.95 -16.41
C TYR A 40 -7.28 -3.71 -16.96
N GLN A 41 -8.26 -3.36 -16.13
CA GLN A 41 -9.62 -3.12 -16.58
C GLN A 41 -10.33 -2.12 -15.67
N ARG A 42 -11.12 -1.25 -16.29
CA ARG A 42 -12.05 -0.34 -15.60
C ARG A 42 -13.42 -0.44 -16.25
N THR A 43 -14.49 -0.49 -15.45
CA THR A 43 -15.87 -0.49 -15.89
C THR A 43 -16.64 0.55 -15.08
N ASP A 44 -17.49 1.33 -15.74
CA ASP A 44 -18.44 2.25 -15.08
C ASP A 44 -19.90 1.79 -15.29
N THR A 45 -20.80 2.26 -14.44
CA THR A 45 -22.19 1.86 -14.45
C THR A 45 -23.00 2.44 -15.61
N VAL A 46 -22.48 3.42 -16.32
CA VAL A 46 -23.16 4.06 -17.45
C VAL A 46 -22.91 3.32 -18.75
N THR A 47 -21.65 3.08 -19.06
CA THR A 47 -21.28 2.43 -20.32
C THR A 47 -21.41 0.92 -20.23
N MET A 48 -21.24 0.34 -19.02
CA MET A 48 -21.18 -1.10 -18.78
C MET A 48 -20.15 -1.82 -19.63
N LEU A 49 -19.29 -1.09 -20.33
CA LEU A 49 -18.26 -1.62 -21.19
C LEU A 49 -16.90 -1.56 -20.49
N PRO A 50 -16.17 -2.68 -20.42
CA PRO A 50 -14.85 -2.68 -19.82
C PRO A 50 -13.87 -1.93 -20.72
N ALA A 51 -13.17 -0.93 -20.14
CA ALA A 51 -12.00 -0.33 -20.74
C ALA A 51 -10.76 -1.09 -20.26
N PHE A 52 -9.95 -1.58 -21.19
CA PHE A 52 -8.66 -2.19 -20.86
C PHE A 52 -7.62 -1.09 -20.75
N LEU A 53 -6.94 -1.04 -19.61
CA LEU A 53 -5.99 0.01 -19.26
C LEU A 53 -4.58 -0.57 -19.14
N GLN A 54 -3.58 0.27 -19.34
CA GLN A 54 -2.17 -0.07 -19.20
C GLN A 54 -1.40 1.14 -18.64
N GLY A 55 -0.36 0.87 -17.86
CA GLY A 55 0.57 1.90 -17.41
C GLY A 55 0.08 2.73 -16.23
N GLU A 56 -0.92 2.23 -15.48
CA GLU A 56 -1.27 2.75 -14.17
C GLU A 56 -0.87 1.72 -13.12
N ASP A 57 -0.02 2.11 -12.20
CA ASP A 57 0.50 1.29 -11.12
C ASP A 57 0.03 1.82 -9.76
N LEU A 58 -0.31 0.92 -8.86
CA LEU A 58 -0.57 1.19 -7.45
C LEU A 58 0.37 0.35 -6.60
N ILE A 59 1.16 1.01 -5.76
CA ILE A 59 2.07 0.36 -4.84
C ILE A 59 1.51 0.55 -3.44
N ILE A 60 1.24 -0.54 -2.74
CA ILE A 60 0.76 -0.56 -1.36
C ILE A 60 1.84 -1.20 -0.50
N THR A 61 2.31 -0.48 0.50
CA THR A 61 3.33 -0.94 1.43
C THR A 61 2.88 -0.75 2.86
N ASP A 62 3.35 -1.62 3.74
CA ASP A 62 3.21 -1.40 5.17
C ASP A 62 4.12 -0.23 5.60
N ASP A 63 3.76 0.42 6.69
CA ASP A 63 4.63 1.40 7.34
C ASP A 63 5.60 0.72 8.35
N SER A 64 6.17 1.49 9.27
CA SER A 64 7.06 0.95 10.31
C SER A 64 6.34 0.29 11.49
N LEU A 65 5.01 0.34 11.53
CA LEU A 65 4.16 -0.15 12.62
C LEU A 65 3.37 -1.37 12.16
N CYS A 66 4.03 -2.49 11.99
CA CYS A 66 3.51 -3.71 11.37
C CYS A 66 2.25 -4.32 12.02
N GLY A 67 1.83 -3.84 13.17
CA GLY A 67 0.68 -4.37 13.93
C GLY A 67 -0.62 -3.58 13.74
N ASP A 68 -0.63 -2.54 12.94
CA ASP A 68 -1.81 -1.72 12.68
C ASP A 68 -2.37 -1.91 11.25
N LEU A 69 -3.47 -1.24 10.97
CA LEU A 69 -4.14 -1.28 9.67
C LEU A 69 -3.81 -0.04 8.83
N GLN A 70 -2.61 0.51 9.00
CA GLN A 70 -2.12 1.70 8.30
C GLN A 70 -0.90 1.37 7.47
N GLY A 71 -0.71 2.11 6.39
CA GLY A 71 0.44 1.94 5.52
C GLY A 71 0.60 3.11 4.55
N LEU A 72 1.41 2.89 3.53
CA LEU A 72 1.73 3.88 2.52
C LEU A 72 1.26 3.40 1.16
N TRP A 73 0.79 4.32 0.35
CA TRP A 73 0.42 4.06 -1.03
C TRP A 73 1.09 5.03 -1.98
N GLU A 74 1.31 4.56 -3.18
CA GLU A 74 1.83 5.34 -4.29
C GLU A 74 1.11 4.92 -5.57
N TYR A 75 0.57 5.90 -6.29
CA TYR A 75 -0.05 5.71 -7.59
C TYR A 75 0.79 6.38 -8.66
N ARG A 76 1.05 5.67 -9.73
CA ARG A 76 1.83 6.14 -10.88
C ARG A 76 1.06 5.91 -12.16
N ALA A 77 0.95 6.96 -12.96
CA ALA A 77 0.50 6.92 -14.35
C ALA A 77 1.46 7.72 -15.21
N SER A 78 1.33 7.63 -16.54
CA SER A 78 2.28 8.24 -17.49
C SER A 78 2.54 9.74 -17.27
N ASN A 79 1.57 10.48 -16.72
CA ASN A 79 1.65 11.93 -16.52
C ASN A 79 1.26 12.38 -15.10
N SER A 80 1.09 11.45 -14.17
CA SER A 80 0.72 11.78 -12.78
C SER A 80 1.32 10.79 -11.82
N GLU A 81 1.73 11.32 -10.67
CA GLU A 81 2.20 10.55 -9.54
C GLU A 81 1.52 11.12 -8.30
N ASN A 82 1.00 10.24 -7.44
CA ASN A 82 0.36 10.63 -6.21
C ASN A 82 0.67 9.59 -5.14
N GLY A 83 0.51 9.95 -3.87
CA GLY A 83 0.79 9.02 -2.79
C GLY A 83 0.49 9.63 -1.43
N GLY A 84 0.59 8.82 -0.41
CA GLY A 84 0.35 9.21 0.96
C GLY A 84 0.21 8.02 1.89
N GLU A 85 -0.51 8.24 2.96
CA GLU A 85 -0.86 7.21 3.93
C GLU A 85 -2.23 6.62 3.59
N PHE A 86 -2.50 5.42 4.06
CA PHE A 86 -3.84 4.85 4.04
C PHE A 86 -4.16 4.17 5.37
N THR A 87 -5.43 3.93 5.60
CA THR A 87 -5.92 3.07 6.68
C THR A 87 -6.98 2.12 6.15
N LEU A 88 -7.08 0.92 6.73
CA LEU A 88 -8.11 -0.06 6.40
C LEU A 88 -9.21 -0.08 7.44
N ASP A 89 -10.46 -0.21 6.97
CA ASP A 89 -11.57 -0.73 7.75
C ASP A 89 -11.91 -2.13 7.25
N THR A 90 -11.43 -3.14 7.97
CA THR A 90 -11.63 -4.54 7.58
C THR A 90 -13.08 -5.02 7.78
N ALA A 91 -13.82 -4.38 8.67
CA ALA A 91 -15.23 -4.69 8.90
C ALA A 91 -16.13 -4.24 7.73
N LEU A 92 -15.80 -3.09 7.14
CA LEU A 92 -16.50 -2.54 5.97
C LEU A 92 -15.82 -2.95 4.65
N GLN A 93 -14.63 -3.52 4.68
CA GLN A 93 -13.79 -3.76 3.51
C GLN A 93 -13.49 -2.48 2.71
N GLU A 94 -13.23 -1.41 3.44
CA GLU A 94 -12.87 -0.10 2.89
C GLU A 94 -11.39 0.20 3.10
N ILE A 95 -10.78 0.85 2.10
CA ILE A 95 -9.48 1.50 2.21
C ILE A 95 -9.67 3.00 2.10
N ILE A 96 -9.09 3.75 3.03
CA ILE A 96 -9.14 5.20 3.08
C ILE A 96 -7.76 5.72 2.74
N PHE A 97 -7.62 6.34 1.59
CA PHE A 97 -6.39 6.96 1.13
C PHE A 97 -6.34 8.42 1.56
N PHE A 98 -5.20 8.85 2.06
CA PHE A 98 -4.94 10.22 2.45
C PHE A 98 -3.91 10.83 1.50
N THR A 99 -4.21 12.03 1.02
CA THR A 99 -3.28 12.91 0.33
C THR A 99 -3.02 14.14 1.21
N PRO A 100 -2.08 15.02 0.89
CA PRO A 100 -1.85 16.23 1.69
C PRO A 100 -3.06 17.17 1.81
N THR A 101 -4.05 17.07 0.93
CA THR A 101 -5.16 18.02 0.83
C THR A 101 -6.56 17.41 0.95
N TYR A 102 -6.72 16.12 0.71
CA TYR A 102 -8.03 15.43 0.78
C TYR A 102 -7.85 13.95 1.09
N SER A 103 -8.95 13.27 1.37
CA SER A 103 -9.02 11.82 1.49
C SER A 103 -10.14 11.26 0.61
N PHE A 104 -10.00 10.01 0.20
CA PHE A 104 -11.02 9.30 -0.56
C PHE A 104 -11.09 7.84 -0.11
N ARG A 105 -12.23 7.19 -0.37
CA ARG A 105 -12.53 5.83 0.07
C ARG A 105 -12.86 4.96 -1.11
N TRP A 106 -12.33 3.76 -1.08
CA TRP A 106 -12.65 2.71 -2.02
C TRP A 106 -13.00 1.43 -1.26
N ASP A 107 -13.99 0.72 -1.75
CA ASP A 107 -14.22 -0.65 -1.34
C ASP A 107 -13.19 -1.55 -2.01
N TYR A 108 -12.67 -2.54 -1.29
CA TYR A 108 -11.70 -3.47 -1.85
C TYR A 108 -12.15 -4.92 -1.69
N ILE A 109 -11.82 -5.74 -2.68
CA ILE A 109 -12.02 -7.17 -2.67
C ILE A 109 -10.72 -7.83 -3.11
N VAL A 110 -10.06 -8.55 -2.21
CA VAL A 110 -8.93 -9.41 -2.56
C VAL A 110 -9.51 -10.72 -3.08
N VAL A 111 -9.41 -10.93 -4.39
CA VAL A 111 -9.95 -12.12 -5.04
C VAL A 111 -9.04 -13.31 -4.79
N ASP A 112 -7.73 -13.10 -4.98
CA ASP A 112 -6.66 -14.05 -4.71
C ASP A 112 -5.32 -13.31 -4.56
N TYR A 113 -4.22 -14.05 -4.47
CA TYR A 113 -2.89 -13.45 -4.34
C TYR A 113 -2.52 -12.50 -5.48
N ASP A 114 -3.01 -12.75 -6.69
CA ASP A 114 -2.63 -12.00 -7.90
C ASP A 114 -3.67 -10.99 -8.36
N ASN A 115 -4.89 -11.01 -7.79
CA ASN A 115 -6.01 -10.22 -8.27
C ASN A 115 -6.70 -9.43 -7.16
N LEU A 116 -6.87 -8.14 -7.41
CA LEU A 116 -7.51 -7.17 -6.52
C LEU A 116 -8.57 -6.39 -7.29
N VAL A 117 -9.69 -6.14 -6.65
CA VAL A 117 -10.79 -5.32 -7.17
C VAL A 117 -10.98 -4.11 -6.27
N PHE A 118 -11.10 -2.94 -6.87
CA PHE A 118 -11.58 -1.74 -6.20
C PHE A 118 -12.92 -1.31 -6.77
N GLU A 119 -13.79 -0.86 -5.89
CA GLU A 119 -15.08 -0.25 -6.23
C GLU A 119 -15.22 1.11 -5.55
N TYR A 120 -15.66 2.12 -6.27
CA TYR A 120 -15.83 3.46 -5.73
C TYR A 120 -16.81 4.30 -6.56
N ASN A 121 -17.35 5.35 -5.94
CA ASN A 121 -18.19 6.32 -6.64
C ASN A 121 -17.39 7.56 -7.01
N ASN A 122 -17.42 7.94 -8.28
CA ASN A 122 -16.80 9.15 -8.79
C ASN A 122 -17.82 10.04 -9.48
N GLY A 123 -18.27 11.08 -8.78
CA GLY A 123 -19.21 12.05 -9.33
C GLY A 123 -20.58 11.46 -9.72
N GLY A 124 -21.06 10.43 -9.02
CA GLY A 124 -22.30 9.73 -9.28
C GLY A 124 -22.17 8.52 -10.20
N LEU A 125 -20.96 8.20 -10.66
CA LEU A 125 -20.66 6.98 -11.39
C LEU A 125 -20.03 5.96 -10.45
N ASP A 126 -20.60 4.76 -10.37
CA ASP A 126 -19.95 3.65 -9.70
C ASP A 126 -18.94 3.03 -10.65
N ILE A 127 -17.71 2.96 -10.19
CA ILE A 127 -16.56 2.48 -10.95
C ILE A 127 -16.05 1.21 -10.30
N ARG A 128 -15.74 0.22 -11.12
CA ARG A 128 -15.10 -1.01 -10.73
C ARG A 128 -13.79 -1.16 -11.50
N GLU A 129 -12.70 -1.35 -10.77
CA GLU A 129 -11.36 -1.56 -11.31
C GLU A 129 -10.84 -2.94 -10.94
N LEU A 130 -10.22 -3.60 -11.91
CA LEU A 130 -9.53 -4.86 -11.73
C LEU A 130 -8.03 -4.62 -11.85
N TRP A 131 -7.32 -5.03 -10.82
CA TRP A 131 -5.88 -4.89 -10.67
C TRP A 131 -5.24 -6.26 -10.54
N ARG A 132 -4.08 -6.44 -11.12
CA ARG A 132 -3.28 -7.65 -10.98
C ARG A 132 -1.93 -7.34 -10.38
N ARG A 133 -1.39 -8.29 -9.66
CA ARG A 133 -0.05 -8.20 -9.09
C ARG A 133 1.00 -8.19 -10.20
N LYS A 134 2.00 -7.35 -10.04
CA LYS A 134 3.09 -7.19 -11.00
C LYS A 134 4.36 -7.91 -10.56
#